data_9226caf6837e2530da7ac0e301d6cb9f
#
_entry.id   9226caf6837e2530da7ac0e301d6cb9f
#
_cell.length_a   1.000
_cell.length_b   1.000
_cell.length_c   1.000
_cell.angle_alpha   90.00
_cell.angle_beta   90.00
_cell.angle_gamma   90.00
#
_symmetry.space_group_name_H-M   'P 1'
#
loop_
_entity.id
_entity.type
_entity.pdbx_description
1 polymer ?
#
loop_
_entity_poly.entity_id
_entity_poly.type
_entity_poly.pdbx_seq_one_letter_code
_entity_poly.pdbx_strand_id
1 'polypeptide(L)'
;GYNTFNLDTEIGERPSSLTTTKHLGYGCKVTYNKPWLPDFPCDKQTSLTDGVHGKWSYRVKWQGFKEMDVTIDLGEEKEIKEVKADFMQYADDGVTLPEKIVISCSEDGKNFTTMQTIDNPYDPDKYLYRTFSWKGNARKARYVRYQASFVNHGSFIFCDEVEIW
;
A
#
# COMPACT_ATOMS: atom_id res chain seq x y z
N GLY A 1 -3.44 -11.42 9.06
CA GLY A 1 -4.34 -11.54 7.97
C GLY A 1 -4.52 -10.22 7.23
N TYR A 2 -5.34 -10.22 6.28
CA TYR A 2 -5.69 -8.98 5.58
C TYR A 2 -7.16 -8.66 5.82
N ASN A 3 -7.49 -7.39 5.73
CA ASN A 3 -8.87 -6.99 5.69
C ASN A 3 -9.41 -7.30 4.30
N THR A 4 -10.58 -7.87 4.26
CA THR A 4 -11.33 -7.92 3.01
C THR A 4 -11.68 -6.50 2.62
N PHE A 5 -12.16 -6.32 1.40
CA PHE A 5 -12.65 -5.00 1.02
C PHE A 5 -13.86 -4.62 1.89
N ASN A 6 -14.00 -3.34 2.14
CA ASN A 6 -15.16 -2.78 2.84
C ASN A 6 -16.28 -2.52 1.83
N LEU A 7 -17.53 -2.66 2.27
CA LEU A 7 -18.67 -2.36 1.41
C LEU A 7 -18.68 -0.89 0.96
N ASP A 8 -18.29 0.02 1.84
CA ASP A 8 -18.22 1.45 1.53
C ASP A 8 -16.99 1.83 0.70
N THR A 9 -16.12 0.90 0.34
CA THR A 9 -15.02 1.14 -0.57
C THR A 9 -15.29 0.68 -2.00
N GLU A 10 -16.47 0.18 -2.27
CA GLU A 10 -16.89 -0.09 -3.64
C GLU A 10 -17.15 1.21 -4.40
N ILE A 11 -17.35 1.10 -5.71
CA ILE A 11 -17.52 2.28 -6.59
C ILE A 11 -18.54 3.25 -5.98
N GLY A 12 -18.11 4.50 -5.84
CA GLY A 12 -18.96 5.60 -5.36
C GLY A 12 -18.98 5.78 -3.85
N GLU A 13 -18.41 4.85 -3.08
CA GLU A 13 -18.48 4.87 -1.62
C GLU A 13 -17.28 5.56 -0.94
N ARG A 14 -16.23 5.84 -1.69
CA ARG A 14 -15.03 6.48 -1.14
C ARG A 14 -15.33 7.94 -0.77
N PRO A 15 -14.81 8.47 0.36
CA PRO A 15 -15.05 9.85 0.78
C PRO A 15 -14.75 10.87 -0.30
N SER A 16 -15.57 11.91 -0.38
CA SER A 16 -15.42 12.97 -1.37
C SER A 16 -14.27 13.94 -1.06
N SER A 17 -13.80 13.99 0.17
CA SER A 17 -12.70 14.86 0.61
C SER A 17 -11.51 14.04 1.09
N LEU A 18 -10.31 14.58 0.88
CA LEU A 18 -9.08 14.00 1.39
C LEU A 18 -8.84 14.51 2.80
N THR A 19 -8.53 13.60 3.72
CA THR A 19 -8.19 13.94 5.10
C THR A 19 -6.83 13.35 5.44
N THR A 20 -6.11 13.99 6.36
CA THR A 20 -4.78 13.53 6.77
C THR A 20 -4.88 12.61 7.98
N THR A 21 -4.26 11.44 7.87
CA THR A 21 -4.11 10.47 8.96
C THR A 21 -2.67 10.46 9.43
N LYS A 22 -2.43 10.77 10.70
CA LYS A 22 -1.07 10.82 11.26
C LYS A 22 -0.73 9.51 11.97
N HIS A 23 -0.43 8.50 11.17
CA HIS A 23 0.08 7.23 11.65
C HIS A 23 1.61 7.30 11.92
N LEU A 24 2.23 6.22 12.39
CA LEU A 24 3.66 6.22 12.72
C LEU A 24 4.56 6.47 11.50
N GLY A 25 4.12 6.11 10.32
CA GLY A 25 4.85 6.34 9.06
C GLY A 25 4.62 7.71 8.44
N TYR A 26 3.75 8.52 9.04
CA TYR A 26 3.44 9.84 8.49
C TYR A 26 4.70 10.70 8.39
N GLY A 27 4.95 11.22 7.18
CA GLY A 27 6.12 12.05 6.91
C GLY A 27 7.45 11.32 6.89
N CYS A 28 7.45 10.01 7.01
CA CYS A 28 8.67 9.21 7.00
C CYS A 28 9.24 9.04 5.59
N LYS A 29 10.56 8.84 5.53
CA LYS A 29 11.26 8.63 4.27
C LYS A 29 10.88 7.29 3.66
N VAL A 30 10.61 7.31 2.36
CA VAL A 30 10.33 6.10 1.56
C VAL A 30 11.49 5.86 0.59
N THR A 31 12.01 4.63 0.62
CA THR A 31 12.95 4.16 -0.41
C THR A 31 12.15 3.30 -1.38
N TYR A 32 12.19 3.66 -2.65
CA TYR A 32 11.54 2.92 -3.72
C TYR A 32 12.54 1.90 -4.28
N ASN A 33 12.42 0.64 -3.87
CA ASN A 33 13.28 -0.43 -4.35
C ASN A 33 12.93 -0.82 -5.80
N LYS A 34 11.71 -0.56 -6.21
CA LYS A 34 11.22 -0.59 -7.58
C LYS A 34 10.61 0.77 -7.89
N PRO A 35 10.77 1.31 -9.10
CA PRO A 35 10.27 2.66 -9.40
C PRO A 35 8.75 2.71 -9.53
N TRP A 36 8.18 3.88 -9.28
CA TRP A 36 6.81 4.16 -9.70
C TRP A 36 6.75 4.36 -11.21
N LEU A 37 5.55 4.25 -11.76
CA LEU A 37 5.32 4.51 -13.18
C LEU A 37 5.48 6.01 -13.48
N PRO A 38 6.26 6.38 -14.51
CA PRO A 38 6.48 7.79 -14.84
C PRO A 38 5.20 8.59 -15.08
N ASP A 39 4.16 7.96 -15.62
CA ASP A 39 2.89 8.62 -15.90
C ASP A 39 1.97 8.75 -14.68
N PHE A 40 2.30 8.07 -13.57
CA PHE A 40 1.48 8.04 -12.38
C PHE A 40 2.34 8.25 -11.11
N PRO A 41 3.03 9.40 -11.04
CA PRO A 41 3.96 9.65 -9.93
C PRO A 41 3.28 10.08 -8.64
N CYS A 42 2.00 10.48 -8.69
CA CYS A 42 1.31 11.14 -7.59
C CYS A 42 2.12 12.35 -7.10
N ASP A 43 2.49 12.39 -5.83
CA ASP A 43 3.38 13.39 -5.25
C ASP A 43 4.83 12.89 -5.14
N LYS A 44 5.19 11.95 -6.00
CA LYS A 44 6.53 11.37 -6.07
C LYS A 44 6.95 10.77 -4.73
N GLN A 45 8.07 11.22 -4.20
CA GLN A 45 8.73 10.63 -3.03
C GLN A 45 7.84 10.59 -1.78
N THR A 46 6.95 11.54 -1.60
CA THR A 46 6.12 11.67 -0.39
C THR A 46 4.76 10.98 -0.49
N SER A 47 4.43 10.41 -1.63
CA SER A 47 3.09 9.93 -1.94
C SER A 47 2.53 8.95 -0.92
N LEU A 48 3.33 7.99 -0.48
CA LEU A 48 2.83 6.86 0.31
C LEU A 48 2.81 7.13 1.82
N THR A 49 3.35 8.26 2.27
CA THR A 49 3.45 8.58 3.70
C THR A 49 2.97 9.99 4.03
N ASP A 50 2.18 10.59 3.18
CA ASP A 50 1.62 11.93 3.44
C ASP A 50 0.30 11.89 4.26
N GLY A 51 -0.15 10.71 4.65
CA GLY A 51 -1.33 10.53 5.48
C GLY A 51 -2.65 10.71 4.75
N VAL A 52 -2.64 10.76 3.43
CA VAL A 52 -3.83 11.07 2.63
C VAL A 52 -4.25 9.87 1.79
N HIS A 53 -5.53 9.53 1.85
CA HIS A 53 -6.12 8.48 1.02
C HIS A 53 -6.71 9.04 -0.27
N GLY A 54 -6.63 8.26 -1.33
CA GLY A 54 -7.16 8.63 -2.64
C GLY A 54 -8.67 8.54 -2.72
N LYS A 55 -9.24 9.23 -3.70
CA LYS A 55 -10.66 9.14 -4.07
C LYS A 55 -10.87 8.08 -5.14
N TRP A 56 -12.12 7.86 -5.51
CA TRP A 56 -12.46 7.00 -6.64
C TRP A 56 -12.08 7.69 -7.95
N SER A 57 -10.84 7.63 -8.23
CA SER A 57 -10.19 7.94 -9.50
C SER A 57 -8.71 7.69 -9.28
N TYR A 58 -8.13 6.82 -10.08
CA TYR A 58 -6.71 6.54 -9.94
C TYR A 58 -5.82 7.76 -10.25
N ARG A 59 -6.42 8.85 -10.72
CA ARG A 59 -5.72 10.12 -10.99
C ARG A 59 -5.67 11.03 -9.75
N VAL A 60 -6.34 10.65 -8.65
CA VAL A 60 -6.43 11.47 -7.44
C VAL A 60 -5.78 10.73 -6.28
N LYS A 61 -4.54 11.10 -5.97
CA LYS A 61 -3.79 10.60 -4.81
C LYS A 61 -3.42 9.10 -4.92
N TRP A 62 -3.33 8.56 -6.11
CA TRP A 62 -2.88 7.18 -6.34
C TRP A 62 -1.55 7.18 -7.05
N GLN A 63 -0.58 6.45 -6.51
CA GLN A 63 0.72 6.25 -7.15
C GLN A 63 0.71 4.91 -7.87
N GLY A 64 1.11 4.92 -9.14
CA GLY A 64 1.08 3.73 -9.97
C GLY A 64 2.41 3.01 -9.99
N PHE A 65 2.33 1.67 -10.06
CA PHE A 65 3.50 0.79 -10.12
C PHE A 65 3.26 -0.33 -11.10
N LYS A 66 4.33 -0.78 -11.70
CA LYS A 66 4.33 -2.09 -12.36
C LYS A 66 4.52 -3.20 -11.33
N GLU A 67 5.40 -2.97 -10.38
CA GLU A 67 5.64 -3.80 -9.21
C GLU A 67 6.00 -2.86 -8.06
N MET A 68 5.33 -3.00 -6.94
CA MET A 68 5.56 -2.15 -5.79
C MET A 68 6.52 -2.83 -4.82
N ASP A 69 7.59 -2.12 -4.48
CA ASP A 69 8.55 -2.56 -3.47
C ASP A 69 9.14 -1.32 -2.81
N VAL A 70 8.66 -1.01 -1.61
CA VAL A 70 9.06 0.19 -0.89
C VAL A 70 9.49 -0.16 0.53
N THR A 71 10.43 0.62 1.04
CA THR A 71 10.87 0.54 2.43
C THR A 71 10.68 1.90 3.09
N ILE A 72 9.98 1.91 4.21
CA ILE A 72 9.69 3.11 4.99
C ILE A 72 10.61 3.11 6.20
N ASP A 73 11.37 4.19 6.38
CA ASP A 73 12.25 4.40 7.52
C ASP A 73 11.51 5.25 8.56
N LEU A 74 11.14 4.63 9.69
CA LEU A 74 10.46 5.33 10.79
C LEU A 74 11.37 6.33 11.51
N GLY A 75 12.68 6.38 11.15
CA GLY A 75 13.64 7.30 11.72
C GLY A 75 14.30 6.79 12.99
N GLU A 76 13.62 5.98 13.73
CA GLU A 76 14.09 5.30 14.93
C GLU A 76 13.29 4.02 15.15
N GLU A 77 13.75 3.16 16.02
CA GLU A 77 13.02 1.96 16.40
C GLU A 77 11.74 2.32 17.12
N LYS A 78 10.64 1.74 16.69
CA LYS A 78 9.31 1.92 17.29
C LYS A 78 8.62 0.58 17.45
N GLU A 79 7.63 0.51 18.31
CA GLU A 79 6.74 -0.63 18.40
C GLU A 79 5.61 -0.47 17.39
N ILE A 80 5.45 -1.45 16.50
CA ILE A 80 4.40 -1.46 15.49
C ILE A 80 3.45 -2.63 15.72
N LYS A 81 2.18 -2.42 15.42
CA LYS A 81 1.10 -3.41 15.60
C LYS A 81 0.32 -3.66 14.32
N GLU A 82 0.38 -2.75 13.37
CA GLU A 82 -0.35 -2.87 12.12
C GLU A 82 0.38 -2.15 10.99
N VAL A 83 0.40 -2.77 9.82
CA VAL A 83 0.84 -2.16 8.56
C VAL A 83 -0.24 -2.45 7.55
N LYS A 84 -0.75 -1.41 6.89
CA LYS A 84 -1.80 -1.59 5.89
C LYS A 84 -1.64 -0.62 4.74
N ALA A 85 -2.05 -1.05 3.56
CA ALA A 85 -2.06 -0.21 2.38
C ALA A 85 -3.32 -0.48 1.57
N ASP A 86 -3.87 0.56 0.98
CA ASP A 86 -5.05 0.48 0.13
C ASP A 86 -4.65 0.42 -1.34
N PHE A 87 -5.37 -0.40 -2.06
CA PHE A 87 -5.24 -0.57 -3.52
C PHE A 87 -6.59 -0.41 -4.16
N MET A 88 -6.59 0.03 -5.40
CA MET A 88 -7.83 0.13 -6.16
C MET A 88 -7.80 -0.77 -7.39
N GLN A 89 -8.96 -1.17 -7.85
CA GLN A 89 -9.12 -1.87 -9.10
C GLN A 89 -10.09 -1.13 -10.00
N TYR A 90 -9.63 -0.87 -11.22
CA TYR A 90 -10.43 -0.37 -12.32
C TYR A 90 -10.00 -1.18 -13.55
N ALA A 91 -10.60 -2.35 -13.69
CA ALA A 91 -10.11 -3.37 -14.62
C ALA A 91 -10.11 -2.91 -16.08
N ASP A 92 -11.07 -2.08 -16.49
CA ASP A 92 -11.17 -1.57 -17.85
C ASP A 92 -9.91 -0.80 -18.28
N ASP A 93 -9.24 -0.15 -17.34
CA ASP A 93 -8.01 0.62 -17.61
C ASP A 93 -6.74 -0.14 -17.23
N GLY A 94 -6.85 -1.43 -16.93
CA GLY A 94 -5.71 -2.25 -16.57
C GLY A 94 -5.20 -2.04 -15.14
N VAL A 95 -5.94 -1.31 -14.33
CA VAL A 95 -5.63 -1.13 -12.90
C VAL A 95 -6.25 -2.28 -12.14
N THR A 96 -5.41 -3.16 -11.61
CA THR A 96 -5.90 -4.35 -10.90
C THR A 96 -5.21 -4.51 -9.56
N LEU A 97 -5.89 -5.18 -8.64
CA LEU A 97 -5.31 -5.48 -7.33
C LEU A 97 -4.08 -6.36 -7.50
N PRO A 98 -3.08 -6.21 -6.64
CA PRO A 98 -1.95 -7.12 -6.66
C PRO A 98 -2.39 -8.54 -6.30
N GLU A 99 -1.69 -9.52 -6.85
CA GLU A 99 -1.95 -10.93 -6.58
C GLU A 99 -1.13 -11.47 -5.40
N LYS A 100 -0.03 -10.80 -5.06
CA LYS A 100 0.82 -11.20 -3.95
C LYS A 100 1.30 -9.97 -3.18
N ILE A 101 1.16 -10.04 -1.86
CA ILE A 101 1.63 -9.02 -0.95
C ILE A 101 2.57 -9.66 0.07
N VAL A 102 3.71 -9.01 0.32
CA VAL A 102 4.63 -9.40 1.39
C VAL A 102 4.92 -8.18 2.24
N ILE A 103 4.64 -8.29 3.53
CA ILE A 103 4.88 -7.22 4.50
C ILE A 103 5.95 -7.71 5.46
N SER A 104 7.03 -6.95 5.59
CA SER A 104 8.17 -7.32 6.43
C SER A 104 8.70 -6.11 7.19
N CYS A 105 9.46 -6.37 8.24
CA CYS A 105 10.07 -5.31 9.04
C CYS A 105 11.52 -5.66 9.41
N SER A 106 12.26 -4.63 9.81
CA SER A 106 13.65 -4.76 10.17
C SER A 106 14.04 -3.71 11.21
N GLU A 107 14.98 -4.06 12.07
CA GLU A 107 15.59 -3.11 13.00
C GLU A 107 16.82 -2.42 12.39
N ASP A 108 17.52 -3.07 11.46
CA ASP A 108 18.78 -2.58 10.90
C ASP A 108 18.69 -2.16 9.42
N GLY A 109 17.57 -2.41 8.75
CA GLY A 109 17.37 -2.08 7.35
C GLY A 109 18.02 -3.06 6.37
N LYS A 110 18.60 -4.14 6.88
CA LYS A 110 19.29 -5.17 6.07
C LYS A 110 18.63 -6.53 6.24
N ASN A 111 18.34 -6.91 7.48
CA ASN A 111 17.75 -8.21 7.81
C ASN A 111 16.27 -8.00 8.07
N PHE A 112 15.43 -8.45 7.14
CA PHE A 112 13.98 -8.32 7.22
C PHE A 112 13.32 -9.61 7.65
N THR A 113 12.34 -9.50 8.53
CA THR A 113 11.48 -10.61 8.94
C THR A 113 10.13 -10.43 8.28
N THR A 114 9.66 -11.44 7.56
CA THR A 114 8.33 -11.44 6.96
C THR A 114 7.28 -11.56 8.06
N MET A 115 6.35 -10.62 8.09
CA MET A 115 5.23 -10.62 9.05
C MET A 115 3.97 -11.22 8.45
N GLN A 116 3.74 -10.98 7.16
CA GLN A 116 2.53 -11.41 6.47
C GLN A 116 2.82 -11.64 4.99
N THR A 117 2.31 -12.73 4.46
CA THR A 117 2.24 -13.00 3.02
C THR A 117 0.78 -13.22 2.67
N ILE A 118 0.31 -12.53 1.64
CA ILE A 118 -1.09 -12.61 1.21
C ILE A 118 -1.12 -12.99 -0.27
N ASP A 119 -1.88 -14.02 -0.58
CA ASP A 119 -2.21 -14.38 -1.96
C ASP A 119 -3.62 -13.88 -2.25
N ASN A 120 -3.77 -13.12 -3.32
CA ASN A 120 -5.04 -12.53 -3.72
C ASN A 120 -5.35 -12.94 -5.16
N PRO A 121 -6.24 -13.92 -5.37
CA PRO A 121 -6.56 -14.39 -6.71
C PRO A 121 -7.10 -13.27 -7.60
N TYR A 122 -6.68 -13.27 -8.85
CA TYR A 122 -7.10 -12.31 -9.85
C TYR A 122 -8.60 -12.42 -10.13
N ASP A 123 -9.29 -11.29 -10.10
CA ASP A 123 -10.72 -11.20 -10.42
C ASP A 123 -10.95 -9.91 -11.23
N PRO A 124 -11.02 -10.00 -12.58
CA PRO A 124 -11.15 -8.82 -13.43
C PRO A 124 -12.55 -8.20 -13.43
N ASP A 125 -13.53 -8.87 -12.84
CA ASP A 125 -14.92 -8.41 -12.88
C ASP A 125 -15.29 -7.47 -11.73
N LYS A 126 -14.32 -7.11 -10.90
CA LYS A 126 -14.53 -6.25 -9.75
C LYS A 126 -13.98 -4.85 -9.95
N TYR A 127 -14.73 -3.86 -9.46
CA TYR A 127 -14.31 -2.48 -9.32
C TYR A 127 -14.39 -2.15 -7.85
N LEU A 128 -13.23 -2.00 -7.19
CA LEU A 128 -13.23 -1.90 -5.74
C LEU A 128 -11.94 -1.28 -5.21
N TYR A 129 -11.96 -0.98 -3.93
CA TYR A 129 -10.77 -0.75 -3.12
C TYR A 129 -10.59 -1.95 -2.21
N ARG A 130 -9.34 -2.29 -1.91
CA ARG A 130 -9.04 -3.33 -0.95
C ARG A 130 -7.81 -2.96 -0.14
N THR A 131 -7.91 -3.19 1.17
CA THR A 131 -6.80 -3.01 2.09
C THR A 131 -6.14 -4.35 2.34
N PHE A 132 -4.82 -4.41 2.17
CA PHE A 132 -4.03 -5.59 2.54
C PHE A 132 -3.13 -5.23 3.70
N SER A 133 -3.24 -5.98 4.80
CA SER A 133 -2.60 -5.62 6.04
C SER A 133 -1.95 -6.78 6.77
N TRP A 134 -0.99 -6.42 7.61
CA TRP A 134 -0.56 -7.23 8.74
C TRP A 134 -1.06 -6.56 10.00
N LYS A 135 -1.56 -7.34 10.94
CA LYS A 135 -1.94 -6.89 12.27
C LYS A 135 -1.57 -7.98 13.27
N GLY A 136 -0.94 -7.60 14.37
CA GLY A 136 -0.48 -8.57 15.35
C GLY A 136 0.00 -7.95 16.65
N ASN A 137 0.70 -8.75 17.44
CA ASN A 137 1.34 -8.27 18.67
C ASN A 137 2.42 -7.24 18.33
N ALA A 138 2.66 -6.32 19.25
CA ALA A 138 3.66 -5.28 19.08
C ALA A 138 5.04 -5.86 18.74
N ARG A 139 5.67 -5.30 17.74
CA ARG A 139 7.01 -5.66 17.29
C ARG A 139 7.89 -4.42 17.21
N LYS A 140 9.14 -4.57 17.55
CA LYS A 140 10.12 -3.49 17.37
C LYS A 140 10.59 -3.46 15.93
N ALA A 141 10.51 -2.29 15.30
CA ALA A 141 10.97 -2.08 13.95
C ALA A 141 11.36 -0.63 13.72
N ARG A 142 12.37 -0.40 12.93
CA ARG A 142 12.66 0.91 12.36
C ARG A 142 12.26 0.99 10.90
N TYR A 143 12.36 -0.14 10.19
CA TYR A 143 12.07 -0.19 8.75
C TYR A 143 10.90 -1.12 8.50
N VAL A 144 9.99 -0.68 7.62
CA VAL A 144 8.86 -1.47 7.16
C VAL A 144 8.94 -1.57 5.64
N ARG A 145 8.91 -2.79 5.13
CA ARG A 145 8.93 -3.06 3.69
C ARG A 145 7.59 -3.60 3.24
N TYR A 146 7.07 -3.00 2.20
CA TYR A 146 5.78 -3.40 1.63
C TYR A 146 5.99 -3.75 0.16
N GLN A 147 5.72 -4.99 -0.19
CA GLN A 147 5.87 -5.50 -1.55
C GLN A 147 4.51 -5.97 -2.07
N ALA A 148 4.18 -5.53 -3.28
CA ALA A 148 2.96 -5.95 -3.96
C ALA A 148 3.30 -6.22 -5.42
N SER A 149 2.86 -7.36 -5.92
CA SER A 149 3.24 -7.81 -7.25
C SER A 149 2.14 -8.62 -7.90
N PHE A 150 2.30 -8.83 -9.20
CA PHE A 150 1.49 -9.78 -9.95
C PHE A 150 2.23 -11.12 -10.05
N VAL A 151 1.47 -12.20 -10.20
CA VAL A 151 2.03 -13.54 -10.40
C VAL A 151 1.77 -13.99 -11.84
N ASN A 152 0.50 -13.98 -12.27
CA ASN A 152 0.09 -14.45 -13.59
C ASN A 152 -0.65 -13.39 -14.40
N HIS A 153 -1.27 -12.43 -13.74
CA HIS A 153 -2.15 -11.45 -14.36
C HIS A 153 -1.84 -10.05 -13.84
N GLY A 154 -2.32 -9.04 -14.56
CA GLY A 154 -2.28 -7.68 -14.13
C GLY A 154 -1.39 -6.81 -15.00
N SER A 155 -1.56 -5.49 -14.88
CA SER A 155 -0.78 -4.49 -15.60
C SER A 155 -0.25 -3.43 -14.65
N PHE A 156 -1.13 -2.78 -13.90
CA PHE A 156 -0.77 -1.65 -13.04
C PHE A 156 -1.30 -1.85 -11.63
N ILE A 157 -0.45 -1.54 -10.66
CA ILE A 157 -0.82 -1.51 -9.24
C ILE A 157 -0.94 -0.05 -8.83
N PHE A 158 -2.04 0.32 -8.18
CA PHE A 158 -2.24 1.67 -7.68
C PHE A 158 -2.47 1.64 -6.18
N CYS A 159 -1.59 2.33 -5.46
CA CYS A 159 -1.59 2.43 -4.00
C CYS A 159 -1.64 3.90 -3.61
N ASP A 160 -2.38 4.24 -2.55
CA ASP A 160 -2.49 5.63 -2.10
C ASP A 160 -1.64 5.94 -0.87
N GLU A 161 -1.57 5.01 0.08
CA GLU A 161 -0.89 5.26 1.34
C GLU A 161 -0.47 3.94 1.99
N VAL A 162 0.66 3.93 2.67
CA VAL A 162 1.06 2.84 3.55
C VAL A 162 0.98 3.34 4.99
N GLU A 163 0.00 2.85 5.74
CA GLU A 163 -0.21 3.23 7.12
C GLU A 163 0.51 2.26 8.06
N ILE A 164 1.15 2.81 9.07
CA ILE A 164 1.87 2.03 10.09
C ILE A 164 1.38 2.49 11.47
N TRP A 165 0.93 1.53 12.25
CA TRP A 165 0.40 1.79 13.58
C TRP A 165 1.10 0.96 14.65
#